data_1b44b6940660d690bd26f3cbee8e98bd
#
_entry.id   1b44b6940660d690bd26f3cbee8e98bd
#
_cell.length_a   1.000
_cell.length_b   1.000
_cell.length_c   1.000
_cell.angle_alpha   90.00
_cell.angle_beta   90.00
_cell.angle_gamma   90.00
#
_symmetry.space_group_name_H-M   'P 1'
#
loop_
_entity.id
_entity.type
_entity.pdbx_description
1 polymer ?
#
loop_
_entity_poly.entity_id
_entity_poly.type
_entity_poly.pdbx_seq_one_letter_code
_entity_poly.pdbx_strand_id
1 'polypeptide(L)'
;MEELISVIVPIYKVQDYLDRCIQSLVNQTYKNLEIILVDDGSPDDCPRICDEWAKKDQRIKVIHKENGGLSDARNAGMKVMAGAYVSYIDSDDWIAQDMYQKMINAIKKNNADICECSFEKTSGIEKKEDKECGNKESIMDTQNALMAVVEEKIQPVVWNKLYKRNLFDDVKFPEAICFGEDLYIMPSLFNK
;
A
#
# COMPACT_ATOMS: atom_id res chain seq x y z
N MET A 1 14.37 -8.40 16.12
CA MET A 1 12.99 -7.86 16.24
C MET A 1 12.42 -7.77 14.83
N GLU A 2 11.14 -8.01 14.66
CA GLU A 2 10.47 -7.79 13.37
C GLU A 2 10.40 -6.27 13.10
N GLU A 3 10.69 -5.87 11.86
CA GLU A 3 10.69 -4.47 11.47
C GLU A 3 9.26 -3.98 11.22
N LEU A 4 8.96 -2.75 11.62
CA LEU A 4 7.63 -2.16 11.45
C LEU A 4 7.36 -1.86 9.97
N ILE A 5 6.18 -2.24 9.50
CA ILE A 5 5.65 -1.85 8.19
C ILE A 5 4.55 -0.82 8.39
N SER A 6 4.68 0.35 7.77
CA SER A 6 3.62 1.36 7.68
C SER A 6 2.76 1.06 6.46
N VAL A 7 1.46 0.88 6.65
CA VAL A 7 0.49 0.66 5.58
C VAL A 7 -0.38 1.91 5.48
N ILE A 8 -0.26 2.65 4.38
CA ILE A 8 -1.01 3.88 4.12
C ILE A 8 -2.21 3.55 3.24
N VAL A 9 -3.40 3.90 3.72
CA VAL A 9 -4.68 3.65 3.04
C VAL A 9 -5.37 5.00 2.81
N PRO A 10 -5.31 5.57 1.59
CA PRO A 10 -6.08 6.76 1.24
C PRO A 10 -7.55 6.39 1.06
N ILE A 11 -8.46 7.20 1.62
CA ILE A 11 -9.90 6.88 1.70
C ILE A 11 -10.71 8.07 1.20
N TYR A 12 -11.57 7.84 0.20
CA TYR A 12 -12.55 8.83 -0.26
C TYR A 12 -13.75 8.16 -0.94
N LYS A 13 -14.94 8.25 -0.35
CA LYS A 13 -16.21 7.72 -0.90
C LYS A 13 -16.20 6.22 -1.23
N VAL A 14 -15.75 5.40 -0.30
CA VAL A 14 -15.60 3.94 -0.46
C VAL A 14 -16.24 3.14 0.67
N GLN A 15 -17.26 3.67 1.33
CA GLN A 15 -17.89 3.04 2.51
C GLN A 15 -18.28 1.57 2.31
N ASP A 16 -18.69 1.17 1.09
CA ASP A 16 -19.15 -0.19 0.81
C ASP A 16 -17.99 -1.22 0.74
N TYR A 17 -16.75 -0.76 0.61
CA TYR A 17 -15.56 -1.60 0.46
C TYR A 17 -14.61 -1.51 1.67
N LEU A 18 -14.64 -0.40 2.41
CA LEU A 18 -13.66 -0.03 3.42
C LEU A 18 -13.52 -1.06 4.55
N ASP A 19 -14.62 -1.62 5.04
CA ASP A 19 -14.59 -2.65 6.09
C ASP A 19 -13.79 -3.88 5.65
N ARG A 20 -13.98 -4.34 4.41
CA ARG A 20 -13.25 -5.47 3.85
C ARG A 20 -11.76 -5.17 3.71
N CYS A 21 -11.42 -3.97 3.22
CA CYS A 21 -10.04 -3.52 3.11
C CYS A 21 -9.35 -3.57 4.48
N ILE A 22 -9.89 -2.88 5.48
CA ILE A 22 -9.29 -2.81 6.82
C ILE A 22 -9.22 -4.20 7.45
N GLN A 23 -10.26 -5.02 7.32
CA GLN A 23 -10.26 -6.37 7.84
C GLN A 23 -9.12 -7.22 7.26
N SER A 24 -8.80 -7.06 5.96
CA SER A 24 -7.69 -7.77 5.32
C SER A 24 -6.32 -7.36 5.89
N LEU A 25 -6.18 -6.11 6.30
CA LEU A 25 -4.97 -5.56 6.91
C LEU A 25 -4.79 -6.03 8.36
N VAL A 26 -5.82 -5.98 9.19
CA VAL A 26 -5.74 -6.40 10.60
C VAL A 26 -5.53 -7.90 10.75
N ASN A 27 -5.98 -8.69 9.77
CA ASN A 27 -5.85 -10.15 9.74
C ASN A 27 -4.53 -10.65 9.15
N GLN A 28 -3.60 -9.77 8.75
CA GLN A 28 -2.29 -10.19 8.25
C GLN A 28 -1.56 -11.12 9.22
N THR A 29 -0.84 -12.11 8.69
CA THR A 29 0.03 -13.00 9.49
C THR A 29 1.22 -12.22 10.08
N TYR A 30 1.79 -11.29 9.34
CA TYR A 30 2.79 -10.36 9.85
C TYR A 30 2.12 -9.35 10.80
N LYS A 31 2.52 -9.33 12.07
CA LYS A 31 1.80 -8.55 13.12
C LYS A 31 2.37 -7.18 13.37
N ASN A 32 3.65 -6.94 13.06
CA ASN A 32 4.29 -5.65 13.34
C ASN A 32 3.96 -4.61 12.25
N LEU A 33 2.69 -4.19 12.24
CA LEU A 33 2.12 -3.20 11.32
C LEU A 33 1.69 -1.95 12.08
N GLU A 34 1.81 -0.80 11.45
CA GLU A 34 0.98 0.37 11.70
C GLU A 34 0.11 0.63 10.45
N ILE A 35 -1.18 0.79 10.66
CA ILE A 35 -2.16 0.99 9.59
C ILE A 35 -2.64 2.44 9.67
N ILE A 36 -2.31 3.23 8.66
CA ILE A 36 -2.59 4.66 8.61
C ILE A 36 -3.75 4.89 7.66
N LEU A 37 -4.95 5.05 8.20
CA LEU A 37 -6.16 5.35 7.46
C LEU A 37 -6.24 6.87 7.25
N VAL A 38 -6.19 7.32 6.01
CA VAL A 38 -6.25 8.74 5.68
C VAL A 38 -7.58 9.05 4.99
N ASP A 39 -8.55 9.50 5.76
CA ASP A 39 -9.83 9.96 5.25
C ASP A 39 -9.67 11.38 4.65
N ASP A 40 -9.77 11.44 3.34
CA ASP A 40 -9.60 12.65 2.54
C ASP A 40 -10.91 13.44 2.40
N GLY A 41 -11.59 13.68 3.53
CA GLY A 41 -12.82 14.45 3.59
C GLY A 41 -14.00 13.73 2.95
N SER A 42 -14.16 12.42 3.20
CA SER A 42 -15.25 11.63 2.69
C SER A 42 -16.61 12.14 3.20
N PRO A 43 -17.59 12.38 2.31
CA PRO A 43 -18.94 12.82 2.70
C PRO A 43 -19.89 11.68 3.09
N ASP A 44 -19.46 10.42 2.95
CA ASP A 44 -20.16 9.18 3.29
C ASP A 44 -19.78 8.67 4.69
N ASP A 45 -20.05 7.40 5.00
CA ASP A 45 -19.78 6.80 6.31
C ASP A 45 -18.30 6.43 6.57
N CYS A 46 -17.38 6.68 5.63
CA CYS A 46 -15.96 6.35 5.79
C CYS A 46 -15.34 6.91 7.08
N PRO A 47 -15.55 8.18 7.48
CA PRO A 47 -14.97 8.72 8.72
C PRO A 47 -15.36 7.90 9.96
N ARG A 48 -16.67 7.56 10.08
CA ARG A 48 -17.20 6.76 11.19
C ARG A 48 -16.60 5.35 11.20
N ILE A 49 -16.48 4.71 10.03
CA ILE A 49 -15.89 3.37 9.90
C ILE A 49 -14.43 3.38 10.36
N CYS A 50 -13.63 4.38 9.94
CA CYS A 50 -12.24 4.53 10.37
C CYS A 50 -12.11 4.62 11.89
N ASP A 51 -12.92 5.47 12.53
CA ASP A 51 -12.91 5.66 13.98
C ASP A 51 -13.33 4.40 14.75
N GLU A 52 -14.29 3.65 14.23
CA GLU A 52 -14.72 2.38 14.82
C GLU A 52 -13.62 1.33 14.76
N TRP A 53 -12.87 1.25 13.66
CA TRP A 53 -11.73 0.34 13.55
C TRP A 53 -10.56 0.74 14.42
N ALA A 54 -10.25 2.04 14.56
CA ALA A 54 -9.21 2.51 15.45
C ALA A 54 -9.48 2.18 16.93
N LYS A 55 -10.75 2.12 17.34
CA LYS A 55 -11.13 1.64 18.67
C LYS A 55 -10.95 0.14 18.87
N LYS A 56 -11.00 -0.65 17.81
CA LYS A 56 -10.89 -2.13 17.84
C LYS A 56 -9.44 -2.62 17.75
N ASP A 57 -8.57 -1.88 17.06
CA ASP A 57 -7.16 -2.30 16.83
C ASP A 57 -6.21 -1.12 17.03
N GLN A 58 -5.33 -1.22 18.04
CA GLN A 58 -4.39 -0.16 18.44
C GLN A 58 -3.30 0.11 17.38
N ARG A 59 -3.13 -0.75 16.37
CA ARG A 59 -2.21 -0.54 15.25
C ARG A 59 -2.74 0.48 14.24
N ILE A 60 -4.03 0.83 14.32
CA ILE A 60 -4.70 1.74 13.40
C ILE A 60 -4.56 3.18 13.91
N LYS A 61 -4.08 4.05 13.03
CA LYS A 61 -4.05 5.50 13.19
C LYS A 61 -4.97 6.11 12.14
N VAL A 62 -5.81 7.07 12.53
CA VAL A 62 -6.72 7.76 11.60
C VAL A 62 -6.29 9.21 11.44
N ILE A 63 -6.32 9.69 10.21
CA ILE A 63 -6.14 11.09 9.85
C ILE A 63 -7.39 11.52 9.09
N HIS A 64 -8.14 12.47 9.64
CA HIS A 64 -9.21 13.17 8.92
C HIS A 64 -8.68 14.49 8.41
N LYS A 65 -8.89 14.78 7.13
CA LYS A 65 -8.45 16.02 6.49
C LYS A 65 -9.45 16.55 5.48
N GLU A 66 -9.35 17.78 5.08
CA GLU A 66 -10.08 18.30 3.95
C GLU A 66 -9.64 17.61 2.65
N ASN A 67 -10.59 17.42 1.72
CA ASN A 67 -10.30 16.74 0.46
C ASN A 67 -9.22 17.49 -0.34
N GLY A 68 -8.12 16.79 -0.59
CA GLY A 68 -6.96 17.26 -1.37
C GLY A 68 -6.58 16.29 -2.49
N GLY A 69 -7.31 15.18 -2.63
CA GLY A 69 -7.06 14.15 -3.63
C GLY A 69 -6.06 13.07 -3.19
N LEU A 70 -5.96 12.04 -4.02
CA LEU A 70 -5.22 10.80 -3.73
C LEU A 70 -3.75 11.05 -3.33
N SER A 71 -3.04 11.87 -4.09
CA SER A 71 -1.64 12.23 -3.83
C SER A 71 -1.46 12.92 -2.48
N ASP A 72 -2.34 13.87 -2.14
CA ASP A 72 -2.26 14.58 -0.87
C ASP A 72 -2.62 13.66 0.32
N ALA A 73 -3.59 12.76 0.16
CA ALA A 73 -3.89 11.75 1.16
C ALA A 73 -2.69 10.81 1.41
N ARG A 74 -2.03 10.31 0.36
CA ARG A 74 -0.81 9.50 0.50
C ARG A 74 0.33 10.29 1.16
N ASN A 75 0.54 11.54 0.76
CA ASN A 75 1.53 12.43 1.38
C ASN A 75 1.23 12.70 2.87
N ALA A 76 -0.04 12.83 3.24
CA ALA A 76 -0.44 12.98 4.65
C ALA A 76 -0.09 11.73 5.48
N GLY A 77 -0.32 10.54 4.96
CA GLY A 77 0.09 9.28 5.58
C GLY A 77 1.61 9.18 5.73
N MET A 78 2.37 9.58 4.70
CA MET A 78 3.84 9.57 4.76
C MET A 78 4.43 10.47 5.85
N LYS A 79 3.77 11.58 6.18
CA LYS A 79 4.25 12.50 7.25
C LYS A 79 4.26 11.88 8.64
N VAL A 80 3.46 10.83 8.87
CA VAL A 80 3.30 10.21 10.19
C VAL A 80 3.78 8.76 10.25
N MET A 81 4.22 8.18 9.13
CA MET A 81 4.76 6.82 9.08
C MET A 81 6.04 6.69 9.90
N ALA A 82 6.16 5.59 10.66
CA ALA A 82 7.32 5.30 11.51
C ALA A 82 8.03 3.99 11.13
N GLY A 83 7.45 3.19 10.23
CA GLY A 83 7.97 1.90 9.82
C GLY A 83 9.30 1.99 9.07
N ALA A 84 10.08 0.91 9.11
CA ALA A 84 11.26 0.73 8.27
C ALA A 84 10.88 0.46 6.81
N TYR A 85 9.66 -0.05 6.62
CA TYR A 85 9.05 -0.30 5.30
C TYR A 85 7.74 0.45 5.18
N VAL A 86 7.33 0.76 3.95
CA VAL A 86 6.04 1.37 3.62
C VAL A 86 5.35 0.62 2.49
N SER A 87 4.05 0.51 2.58
CA SER A 87 3.15 -0.01 1.55
C SER A 87 1.93 0.89 1.43
N TYR A 88 1.33 0.92 0.26
CA TYR A 88 0.09 1.63 -0.03
C TYR A 88 -0.98 0.61 -0.42
N ILE A 89 -2.20 0.79 0.03
CA ILE A 89 -3.34 -0.06 -0.35
C ILE A 89 -4.50 0.85 -0.71
N ASP A 90 -5.09 0.64 -1.87
CA ASP A 90 -6.30 1.34 -2.28
C ASP A 90 -7.48 0.83 -1.45
N SER A 91 -8.31 1.72 -0.96
CA SER A 91 -9.33 1.44 0.07
C SER A 91 -10.53 0.61 -0.41
N ASP A 92 -10.65 0.40 -1.71
CA ASP A 92 -11.63 -0.50 -2.34
C ASP A 92 -11.08 -1.91 -2.60
N ASP A 93 -9.78 -2.13 -2.39
CA ASP A 93 -9.10 -3.41 -2.54
C ASP A 93 -8.99 -4.19 -1.21
N TRP A 94 -8.53 -5.44 -1.27
CA TRP A 94 -8.13 -6.27 -0.12
C TRP A 94 -6.93 -7.13 -0.48
N ILE A 95 -6.20 -7.55 0.54
CA ILE A 95 -4.94 -8.28 0.39
C ILE A 95 -5.01 -9.69 0.96
N ALA A 96 -4.20 -10.60 0.40
CA ALA A 96 -4.03 -11.95 0.92
C ALA A 96 -3.45 -11.92 2.34
N GLN A 97 -3.89 -12.85 3.19
CA GLN A 97 -3.57 -12.86 4.62
C GLN A 97 -2.07 -12.94 4.93
N ASP A 98 -1.28 -13.51 4.03
CA ASP A 98 0.17 -13.72 4.20
C ASP A 98 1.03 -12.80 3.31
N MET A 99 0.42 -11.80 2.66
CA MET A 99 1.10 -10.94 1.70
C MET A 99 2.34 -10.26 2.31
N TYR A 100 2.20 -9.55 3.42
CA TYR A 100 3.35 -8.86 4.03
C TYR A 100 4.40 -9.82 4.58
N GLN A 101 3.99 -10.99 5.09
CA GLN A 101 4.95 -12.00 5.53
C GLN A 101 5.82 -12.51 4.38
N LYS A 102 5.20 -12.75 3.22
CA LYS A 102 5.92 -13.19 2.01
C LYS A 102 6.83 -12.10 1.48
N MET A 103 6.32 -10.87 1.36
CA MET A 103 7.07 -9.73 0.81
C MET A 103 8.28 -9.36 1.66
N ILE A 104 8.14 -9.29 2.99
CA ILE A 104 9.26 -8.96 3.87
C ILE A 104 10.32 -10.06 3.89
N ASN A 105 9.90 -11.33 3.80
CA ASN A 105 10.83 -12.45 3.67
C ASN A 105 11.63 -12.37 2.35
N ALA A 106 10.97 -12.03 1.24
CA ALA A 106 11.62 -11.87 -0.06
C ALA A 106 12.62 -10.71 -0.05
N ILE A 107 12.25 -9.56 0.52
CA ILE A 107 13.15 -8.40 0.69
C ILE A 107 14.39 -8.79 1.49
N LYS A 108 14.22 -9.43 2.65
CA LYS A 108 15.33 -9.81 3.52
C LYS A 108 16.24 -10.86 2.90
N LYS A 109 15.66 -11.87 2.28
CA LYS A 109 16.40 -12.97 1.61
C LYS A 109 17.29 -12.44 0.50
N ASN A 110 16.83 -11.46 -0.25
CA ASN A 110 17.50 -10.97 -1.46
C ASN A 110 18.18 -9.61 -1.27
N ASN A 111 18.11 -9.03 -0.06
CA ASN A 111 18.56 -7.67 0.25
C ASN A 111 17.98 -6.64 -0.75
N ALA A 112 16.72 -6.81 -1.14
CA ALA A 112 16.05 -5.93 -2.08
C ALA A 112 15.56 -4.66 -1.39
N ASP A 113 15.32 -3.61 -2.17
CA ASP A 113 14.78 -2.33 -1.69
C ASP A 113 13.26 -2.24 -1.92
N ILE A 114 12.77 -2.95 -2.93
CA ILE A 114 11.36 -3.01 -3.34
C ILE A 114 10.97 -4.48 -3.57
N CYS A 115 9.78 -4.86 -3.13
CA CYS A 115 9.16 -6.14 -3.48
C CYS A 115 7.79 -5.88 -4.09
N GLU A 116 7.50 -6.47 -5.24
CA GLU A 116 6.19 -6.45 -5.89
C GLU A 116 5.51 -7.81 -5.74
N CYS A 117 4.19 -7.82 -5.49
CA CYS A 117 3.38 -9.03 -5.56
C CYS A 117 2.42 -8.99 -6.76
N SER A 118 1.99 -10.16 -7.19
CA SER A 118 0.91 -10.31 -8.17
C SER A 118 -0.44 -9.89 -7.58
N PHE A 119 -1.41 -9.63 -8.45
CA PHE A 119 -2.78 -9.31 -8.07
C PHE A 119 -3.79 -9.99 -9.00
N GLU A 120 -5.02 -10.14 -8.54
CA GLU A 120 -6.16 -10.59 -9.32
C GLU A 120 -7.21 -9.47 -9.41
N LYS A 121 -7.79 -9.28 -10.61
CA LYS A 121 -8.96 -8.42 -10.77
C LYS A 121 -10.23 -9.23 -10.54
N THR A 122 -11.09 -8.76 -9.64
CA THR A 122 -12.38 -9.40 -9.34
C THR A 122 -13.53 -8.47 -9.71
N SER A 123 -14.61 -9.06 -10.24
CA SER A 123 -15.84 -8.32 -10.57
C SER A 123 -16.91 -8.54 -9.49
N GLY A 124 -16.65 -8.11 -8.24
CA GLY A 124 -17.66 -8.24 -7.18
C GLY A 124 -17.10 -8.51 -5.79
N ILE A 125 -18.01 -8.69 -4.83
CA ILE A 125 -17.73 -8.83 -3.39
C ILE A 125 -17.28 -10.26 -3.02
N GLU A 126 -17.39 -11.23 -3.91
CA GLU A 126 -17.07 -12.63 -3.62
C GLU A 126 -15.56 -12.86 -3.49
N LYS A 127 -15.15 -13.37 -2.32
CA LYS A 127 -13.83 -14.00 -2.16
C LYS A 127 -13.76 -15.20 -3.11
N LYS A 128 -12.94 -15.14 -4.15
CA LYS A 128 -12.39 -16.36 -4.72
C LYS A 128 -11.44 -16.96 -3.70
N GLU A 129 -11.52 -18.28 -3.50
CA GLU A 129 -10.55 -19.01 -2.69
C GLU A 129 -9.13 -18.66 -3.16
N ASP A 130 -8.24 -18.38 -2.19
CA ASP A 130 -6.84 -18.04 -2.45
C ASP A 130 -6.22 -19.15 -3.30
N LYS A 131 -6.12 -18.92 -4.60
CA LYS A 131 -5.30 -19.80 -5.44
C LYS A 131 -3.86 -19.57 -5.03
N GLU A 132 -3.16 -20.65 -4.68
CA GLU A 132 -1.72 -20.58 -4.48
C GLU A 132 -1.07 -19.97 -5.74
N CYS A 133 -0.72 -18.71 -5.63
CA CYS A 133 0.06 -18.03 -6.64
C CYS A 133 1.45 -18.69 -6.65
N GLY A 134 1.83 -19.31 -7.75
CA GLY A 134 3.11 -20.01 -7.83
C GLY A 134 4.26 -19.06 -7.48
N ASN A 135 5.10 -19.46 -6.53
CA ASN A 135 6.26 -18.72 -6.02
C ASN A 135 7.37 -18.59 -7.08
N LYS A 136 7.13 -17.89 -8.17
CA LYS A 136 8.21 -17.50 -9.09
C LYS A 136 8.74 -16.14 -8.64
N GLU A 137 9.83 -16.17 -7.87
CA GLU A 137 10.59 -14.97 -7.56
C GLU A 137 11.49 -14.61 -8.75
N SER A 138 11.49 -13.35 -9.16
CA SER A 138 12.48 -12.77 -10.07
C SER A 138 13.16 -11.61 -9.37
N ILE A 139 14.49 -11.49 -9.54
CA ILE A 139 15.29 -10.41 -8.98
C ILE A 139 15.78 -9.57 -10.15
N MET A 140 15.63 -8.26 -10.02
CA MET A 140 16.05 -7.29 -11.03
C MET A 140 16.90 -6.21 -10.35
N ASP A 141 17.91 -5.74 -11.07
CA ASP A 141 18.58 -4.49 -10.73
C ASP A 141 17.73 -3.28 -11.19
N THR A 142 18.11 -2.10 -10.81
CA THR A 142 17.42 -0.85 -11.16
C THR A 142 17.15 -0.72 -12.67
N GLN A 143 18.16 -0.99 -13.49
CA GLN A 143 18.04 -0.80 -14.95
C GLN A 143 17.03 -1.77 -15.55
N ASN A 144 17.10 -3.04 -15.16
CA ASN A 144 16.15 -4.06 -15.62
C ASN A 144 14.74 -3.81 -15.10
N ALA A 145 14.58 -3.31 -13.85
CA ALA A 145 13.29 -2.95 -13.28
C ALA A 145 12.64 -1.77 -14.04
N LEU A 146 13.41 -0.71 -14.36
CA LEU A 146 12.94 0.41 -15.19
C LEU A 146 12.51 -0.05 -16.58
N MET A 147 13.31 -0.91 -17.23
CA MET A 147 12.94 -1.47 -18.51
C MET A 147 11.68 -2.33 -18.44
N ALA A 148 11.52 -3.10 -17.35
CA ALA A 148 10.32 -3.91 -17.14
C ALA A 148 9.05 -3.07 -16.94
N VAL A 149 9.15 -1.86 -16.37
CA VAL A 149 8.04 -0.89 -16.32
C VAL A 149 7.68 -0.39 -17.72
N VAL A 150 8.69 -0.02 -18.53
CA VAL A 150 8.48 0.45 -19.92
C VAL A 150 7.87 -0.64 -20.79
N GLU A 151 8.26 -1.90 -20.57
CA GLU A 151 7.74 -3.08 -21.28
C GLU A 151 6.41 -3.61 -20.70
N GLU A 152 5.81 -2.91 -19.73
CA GLU A 152 4.56 -3.28 -19.05
C GLU A 152 4.61 -4.64 -18.31
N LYS A 153 5.80 -5.14 -18.00
CA LYS A 153 6.01 -6.37 -17.21
C LYS A 153 5.86 -6.12 -15.71
N ILE A 154 6.20 -4.90 -15.25
CA ILE A 154 5.95 -4.39 -13.91
C ILE A 154 4.90 -3.30 -14.02
N GLN A 155 3.86 -3.38 -13.20
CA GLN A 155 2.83 -2.34 -13.18
C GLN A 155 3.36 -1.09 -12.48
N PRO A 156 3.21 0.11 -13.09
CA PRO A 156 3.65 1.37 -12.48
C PRO A 156 2.66 1.88 -11.41
N VAL A 157 2.31 1.01 -10.46
CA VAL A 157 1.39 1.27 -9.36
C VAL A 157 2.07 1.05 -8.02
N VAL A 158 1.64 1.73 -6.96
CA VAL A 158 2.25 1.62 -5.64
C VAL A 158 1.58 0.59 -4.73
N TRP A 159 0.31 0.25 -4.99
CA TRP A 159 -0.53 -0.53 -4.10
C TRP A 159 -0.19 -2.04 -4.01
N ASN A 160 0.60 -2.58 -4.93
CA ASN A 160 1.05 -3.99 -4.91
C ASN A 160 2.53 -4.15 -4.49
N LYS A 161 3.09 -3.15 -3.83
CA LYS A 161 4.53 -3.12 -3.50
C LYS A 161 4.79 -2.84 -2.03
N LEU A 162 5.90 -3.39 -1.55
CA LEU A 162 6.52 -3.08 -0.27
C LEU A 162 7.88 -2.44 -0.54
N TYR A 163 8.11 -1.28 0.06
CA TYR A 163 9.29 -0.45 -0.16
C TYR A 163 10.08 -0.28 1.13
N LYS A 164 11.40 -0.18 1.07
CA LYS A 164 12.18 0.43 2.15
C LYS A 164 11.78 1.90 2.29
N ARG A 165 11.52 2.37 3.51
CA ARG A 165 11.04 3.74 3.76
C ARG A 165 11.97 4.82 3.24
N ASN A 166 13.30 4.62 3.33
CA ASN A 166 14.30 5.61 2.89
C ASN A 166 14.20 5.97 1.40
N LEU A 167 13.55 5.16 0.57
CA LEU A 167 13.28 5.50 -0.82
C LEU A 167 12.38 6.75 -0.96
N PHE A 168 11.61 7.06 0.08
CA PHE A 168 10.66 8.19 0.11
C PHE A 168 11.19 9.44 0.82
N ASP A 169 12.44 9.47 1.31
CA ASP A 169 12.96 10.62 2.08
C ASP A 169 12.84 11.96 1.34
N ASP A 170 13.03 11.98 0.01
CA ASP A 170 12.93 13.17 -0.84
C ASP A 170 11.86 13.00 -1.94
N VAL A 171 11.00 11.98 -1.85
CA VAL A 171 9.96 11.70 -2.84
C VAL A 171 8.61 12.05 -2.25
N LYS A 172 7.78 12.75 -3.03
CA LYS A 172 6.38 13.06 -2.71
C LYS A 172 5.51 12.75 -3.90
N PHE A 173 4.30 12.32 -3.64
CA PHE A 173 3.28 12.23 -4.68
C PHE A 173 2.92 13.63 -5.19
N PRO A 174 2.83 13.83 -6.51
CA PRO A 174 2.55 15.15 -7.11
C PRO A 174 1.07 15.50 -6.93
N GLU A 175 0.77 16.51 -6.14
CA GLU A 175 -0.61 16.94 -5.84
C GLU A 175 -1.31 17.58 -7.06
N ALA A 176 -0.54 18.09 -8.03
CA ALA A 176 -1.09 18.69 -9.25
C ALA A 176 -1.47 17.66 -10.35
N ILE A 177 -1.15 16.39 -10.16
CA ILE A 177 -1.41 15.31 -11.14
C ILE A 177 -2.60 14.48 -10.64
N CYS A 178 -3.70 14.53 -11.38
CA CYS A 178 -4.92 13.80 -11.04
C CYS A 178 -4.94 12.36 -11.58
N PHE A 179 -3.99 11.98 -12.43
CA PHE A 179 -3.91 10.65 -13.04
C PHE A 179 -2.47 10.30 -13.42
N GLY A 180 -2.01 9.10 -13.03
CA GLY A 180 -0.64 8.64 -13.32
C GLY A 180 0.41 9.16 -12.33
N GLU A 181 0.00 9.57 -11.12
CA GLU A 181 0.88 9.99 -10.04
C GLU A 181 1.88 8.91 -9.64
N ASP A 182 1.46 7.65 -9.71
CA ASP A 182 2.30 6.48 -9.42
C ASP A 182 3.44 6.37 -10.44
N LEU A 183 3.13 6.47 -11.75
CA LEU A 183 4.12 6.44 -12.81
C LEU A 183 5.13 7.60 -12.66
N TYR A 184 4.66 8.77 -12.20
CA TYR A 184 5.52 9.93 -12.00
C TYR A 184 6.62 9.70 -10.96
N ILE A 185 6.31 9.02 -9.85
CA ILE A 185 7.29 8.79 -8.77
C ILE A 185 8.19 7.56 -8.98
N MET A 186 7.77 6.58 -9.80
CA MET A 186 8.51 5.33 -10.01
C MET A 186 9.98 5.52 -10.39
N PRO A 187 10.35 6.40 -11.36
CA PRO A 187 11.75 6.61 -11.69
C PRO A 187 12.59 7.10 -10.51
N SER A 188 12.00 7.94 -9.66
CA SER A 188 12.68 8.46 -8.46
C SER A 188 12.88 7.38 -7.39
N LEU A 189 11.94 6.42 -7.28
CA LEU A 189 12.06 5.31 -6.34
C LEU A 189 13.07 4.26 -6.78
N PHE A 190 13.17 3.99 -8.09
CA PHE A 190 14.11 3.01 -8.63
C PHE A 190 15.55 3.53 -8.74
N ASN A 191 15.79 4.84 -8.74
CA ASN A 191 17.14 5.44 -8.88
C ASN A 191 17.82 5.73 -7.54
N LYS A 192 17.28 5.26 -6.42
CA LYS A 192 17.89 5.35 -5.09
C LYS A 192 18.53 4.03 -4.68
#